data_c6ff04c1f081356aad38488169ec7eb5
#
_entry.id   c6ff04c1f081356aad38488169ec7eb5
#
_cell.length_a   1.000
_cell.length_b   1.000
_cell.length_c   1.000
_cell.angle_alpha   90.00
_cell.angle_beta   90.00
_cell.angle_gamma   90.00
#
_symmetry.space_group_name_H-M   'P 1'
#
loop_
_entity.id
_entity.type
_entity.pdbx_description
1 polymer ?
#
loop_
_entity_poly.entity_id
_entity_poly.type
_entity_poly.pdbx_seq_one_letter_code
_entity_poly.pdbx_strand_id
1 'polypeptide(L)'
;MGLTRVRIVVTPVGRSRPARTVDFLVDSGAVYTVLPRAVWSALRLRPKDRMTFSLADGTSIERGLSEARFTYQGRDRVSPVVLGEGGDEALLGAVTLETLGLVLNPLSREVLPMRLTLARR
;
A
#
# COMPACT_ATOMS: atom_id res chain seq x y z
N MET A 1 -1.07 15.79 16.87
CA MET A 1 -1.59 14.59 16.22
C MET A 1 -0.50 13.67 15.79
N GLY A 2 -0.60 12.41 16.13
CA GLY A 2 0.37 11.43 15.71
C GLY A 2 0.00 10.81 14.37
N LEU A 3 1.00 10.27 13.70
CA LEU A 3 0.85 9.51 12.48
C LEU A 3 0.95 8.04 12.83
N THR A 4 0.16 7.22 12.15
CA THR A 4 0.21 5.77 12.35
C THR A 4 1.15 5.16 11.32
N ARG A 5 2.11 4.38 11.81
CA ARG A 5 3.04 3.66 10.95
C ARG A 5 2.94 2.18 11.20
N VAL A 6 3.10 1.40 10.17
CA VAL A 6 3.16 -0.06 10.27
C VAL A 6 4.28 -0.59 9.39
N ARG A 7 4.88 -1.66 9.83
CA ARG A 7 5.91 -2.37 9.06
C ARG A 7 5.29 -3.60 8.42
N ILE A 8 5.45 -3.71 7.13
CA ILE A 8 4.88 -4.81 6.36
C ILE A 8 5.96 -5.35 5.45
N VAL A 9 6.03 -6.67 5.33
CA VAL A 9 6.93 -7.31 4.38
C VAL A 9 6.29 -7.29 3.01
N VAL A 10 7.02 -6.78 2.03
CA VAL A 10 6.55 -6.68 0.64
C VAL A 10 7.46 -7.54 -0.25
N THR A 11 6.85 -8.34 -1.09
CA THR A 11 7.55 -9.21 -2.03
C THR A 11 6.91 -9.09 -3.42
N PRO A 12 7.62 -9.50 -4.48
CA PRO A 12 6.99 -9.60 -5.79
C PRO A 12 5.91 -10.68 -5.78
N VAL A 13 4.94 -10.56 -6.67
CA VAL A 13 3.92 -11.58 -6.84
C VAL A 13 4.56 -12.83 -7.45
N GLY A 14 4.24 -13.99 -6.88
CA GLY A 14 4.73 -15.28 -7.38
C GLY A 14 6.13 -15.65 -6.94
N ARG A 15 6.80 -14.80 -6.15
CA ARG A 15 8.15 -15.07 -5.64
C ARG A 15 8.25 -14.60 -4.20
N SER A 16 9.02 -15.34 -3.40
CA SER A 16 9.27 -14.95 -2.02
C SER A 16 10.46 -13.99 -1.87
N ARG A 17 11.20 -13.77 -2.94
CA ARG A 17 12.38 -12.90 -2.93
C ARG A 17 12.47 -12.10 -4.22
N PRO A 18 13.06 -10.90 -4.19
CA PRO A 18 13.55 -10.24 -2.98
C PRO A 18 12.42 -9.84 -2.05
N ALA A 19 12.72 -9.61 -0.78
CA ALA A 19 11.75 -9.15 0.20
C ALA A 19 12.25 -7.85 0.83
N ARG A 20 11.33 -6.96 1.15
CA ARG A 20 11.63 -5.72 1.85
C ARG A 20 10.62 -5.52 2.96
N THR A 21 11.11 -5.18 4.15
CA THR A 21 10.24 -4.69 5.21
C THR A 21 10.12 -3.18 5.03
N VAL A 22 8.91 -2.72 4.80
CA VAL A 22 8.64 -1.31 4.50
C VAL A 22 7.89 -0.70 5.66
N ASP A 23 8.37 0.45 6.10
CA ASP A 23 7.72 1.23 7.15
C ASP A 23 6.76 2.20 6.48
N PHE A 24 5.48 1.86 6.51
CA PHE A 24 4.44 2.64 5.84
C PHE A 24 3.81 3.65 6.78
N LEU A 25 3.57 4.84 6.27
CA LEU A 25 2.62 5.76 6.88
C LEU A 25 1.22 5.33 6.45
N VAL A 26 0.33 5.08 7.40
CA VAL A 26 -1.04 4.66 7.10
C VAL A 26 -1.85 5.90 6.73
N ASP A 27 -2.42 5.89 5.52
CA ASP A 27 -3.23 6.98 5.00
C ASP A 27 -4.51 6.41 4.38
N SER A 28 -5.57 6.33 5.19
CA SER A 28 -6.86 5.79 4.74
C SER A 28 -7.56 6.73 3.75
N GLY A 29 -7.10 7.97 3.61
CA GLY A 29 -7.60 8.90 2.60
C GLY A 29 -6.97 8.66 1.23
N ALA A 30 -5.86 7.94 1.15
CA ALA A 30 -5.26 7.55 -0.11
C ALA A 30 -5.88 6.23 -0.58
N VAL A 31 -6.22 6.14 -1.87
CA VAL A 31 -6.80 4.92 -2.42
C VAL A 31 -5.75 3.82 -2.51
N TYR A 32 -4.64 4.11 -3.16
CA TYR A 32 -3.61 3.12 -3.43
C TYR A 32 -2.41 3.29 -2.52
N THR A 33 -1.78 2.17 -2.22
CA THR A 33 -0.48 2.14 -1.56
C THR A 33 0.59 2.64 -2.52
N VAL A 34 1.53 3.44 -2.01
CA VAL A 34 2.65 3.96 -2.77
C VAL A 34 3.92 3.31 -2.27
N LEU A 35 4.69 2.72 -3.17
CA LEU A 35 6.03 2.21 -2.87
C LEU A 35 7.06 3.20 -3.38
N PRO A 36 7.99 3.68 -2.54
CA PRO A 36 9.07 4.54 -3.02
C PRO A 36 9.93 3.83 -4.07
N ARG A 37 10.57 4.61 -4.92
CA ARG A 37 11.40 4.06 -6.01
C ARG A 37 12.46 3.08 -5.50
N ALA A 38 13.12 3.40 -4.39
CA ALA A 38 14.14 2.51 -3.82
C ALA A 38 13.57 1.14 -3.46
N VAL A 39 12.32 1.10 -3.01
CA VAL A 39 11.66 -0.15 -2.63
C VAL A 39 11.27 -0.95 -3.87
N TRP A 40 10.49 -0.34 -4.78
CA TRP A 40 10.00 -1.14 -5.91
C TRP A 40 11.11 -1.50 -6.89
N SER A 41 12.18 -0.71 -6.99
CA SER A 41 13.35 -1.08 -7.78
C SER A 41 14.06 -2.28 -7.16
N ALA A 42 14.24 -2.29 -5.83
CA ALA A 42 14.86 -3.42 -5.13
C ALA A 42 14.01 -4.69 -5.27
N LEU A 43 12.70 -4.56 -5.31
CA LEU A 43 11.78 -5.67 -5.52
C LEU A 43 11.68 -6.08 -6.98
N ARG A 44 12.30 -5.34 -7.89
CA ARG A 44 12.28 -5.58 -9.33
C ARG A 44 10.87 -5.54 -9.91
N LEU A 45 10.03 -4.68 -9.34
CA LEU A 45 8.69 -4.48 -9.88
C LEU A 45 8.77 -3.65 -11.16
N ARG A 46 7.82 -3.87 -12.05
CA ARG A 46 7.71 -3.12 -13.30
C ARG A 46 6.30 -2.60 -13.45
N PRO A 47 6.13 -1.43 -14.08
CA PRO A 47 4.79 -0.93 -14.32
C PRO A 47 4.04 -1.86 -15.27
N LYS A 48 2.82 -2.21 -14.87
CA LYS A 48 1.87 -2.97 -15.69
C LYS A 48 0.88 -2.05 -16.37
N ASP A 49 0.73 -0.85 -15.83
CA ASP A 49 -0.20 0.16 -16.33
C ASP A 49 0.31 1.51 -15.84
N ARG A 50 -0.32 2.58 -16.27
CA ARG A 50 -0.02 3.94 -15.82
C ARG A 50 -1.31 4.66 -15.47
N MET A 51 -1.22 5.52 -14.47
CA MET A 51 -2.36 6.33 -14.04
C MET A 51 -1.94 7.77 -13.83
N THR A 52 -2.88 8.67 -14.09
CA THR A 52 -2.74 10.09 -13.80
C THR A 52 -3.43 10.40 -12.50
N PHE A 53 -2.72 11.09 -11.60
CA PHE A 53 -3.24 11.51 -10.31
C PHE A 53 -3.30 13.01 -10.25
N SER A 54 -4.41 13.56 -9.75
CA SER A 54 -4.55 14.98 -9.53
C SER A 54 -4.05 15.34 -8.15
N LEU A 55 -3.25 16.40 -8.08
CA LEU A 55 -2.75 16.93 -6.82
C LEU A 55 -3.66 18.05 -6.32
N ALA A 56 -3.53 18.37 -5.03
CA ALA A 56 -4.37 19.38 -4.40
C ALA A 56 -4.23 20.75 -5.02
N ASP A 57 -3.07 21.05 -5.63
CA ASP A 57 -2.81 22.33 -6.28
C ASP A 57 -3.35 22.41 -7.72
N GLY A 58 -4.05 21.39 -8.17
CA GLY A 58 -4.63 21.34 -9.51
C GLY A 58 -3.71 20.77 -10.58
N THR A 59 -2.46 20.48 -10.24
CA THR A 59 -1.55 19.82 -11.18
C THR A 59 -1.80 18.32 -11.20
N SER A 60 -1.25 17.66 -12.21
CA SER A 60 -1.36 16.21 -12.37
C SER A 60 0.01 15.58 -12.46
N ILE A 61 0.12 14.37 -11.91
CA ILE A 61 1.33 13.57 -12.05
C ILE A 61 0.94 12.20 -12.61
N GLU A 62 1.86 11.58 -13.30
CA GLU A 62 1.66 10.25 -13.83
C GLU A 62 2.57 9.26 -13.09
N ARG A 63 2.01 8.10 -12.75
CA ARG A 63 2.76 7.04 -12.06
C ARG A 63 2.44 5.70 -12.65
N GLY A 64 3.40 4.79 -12.59
CA GLY A 64 3.15 3.40 -12.95
C GLY A 64 2.35 2.70 -11.89
N LEU A 65 1.53 1.74 -12.30
CA LEU A 65 0.84 0.83 -11.42
C LEU A 65 1.43 -0.56 -11.57
N SER A 66 1.52 -1.28 -10.47
CA SER A 66 1.95 -2.66 -10.47
C SER A 66 1.20 -3.40 -9.36
N GLU A 67 1.71 -4.55 -8.97
CA GLU A 67 1.17 -5.36 -7.90
C GLU A 67 2.31 -5.85 -7.03
N ALA A 68 2.02 -6.08 -5.77
CA ALA A 68 2.97 -6.67 -4.85
C ALA A 68 2.23 -7.50 -3.81
N ARG A 69 2.95 -8.42 -3.18
CA ARG A 69 2.42 -9.23 -2.09
C ARG A 69 2.80 -8.59 -0.77
N PHE A 70 1.82 -8.46 0.10
CA PHE A 70 1.95 -7.87 1.42
C PHE A 70 1.73 -8.95 2.46
N THR A 71 2.66 -9.08 3.40
CA THR A 71 2.57 -10.04 4.49
C THR A 71 2.62 -9.30 5.82
N TYR A 72 1.58 -9.43 6.61
CA TYR A 72 1.42 -8.72 7.87
C TYR A 72 0.66 -9.59 8.87
N GLN A 73 1.30 -9.91 9.99
CA GLN A 73 0.68 -10.67 11.09
C GLN A 73 -0.07 -11.91 10.61
N GLY A 74 0.61 -12.72 9.80
CA GLY A 74 0.04 -13.96 9.29
C GLY A 74 -0.92 -13.80 8.11
N ARG A 75 -1.17 -12.57 7.69
CA ARG A 75 -1.99 -12.29 6.50
C ARG A 75 -1.08 -12.07 5.32
N ASP A 76 -1.43 -12.66 4.20
CA ASP A 76 -0.63 -12.68 2.99
C ASP A 76 -1.54 -12.41 1.80
N ARG A 77 -1.44 -11.24 1.20
CA ARG A 77 -2.37 -10.79 0.15
C ARG A 77 -1.62 -10.02 -0.93
N VAL A 78 -2.14 -10.12 -2.14
CA VAL A 78 -1.68 -9.32 -3.28
C VAL A 78 -2.54 -8.07 -3.39
N SER A 79 -1.90 -6.94 -3.62
CA SER A 79 -2.58 -5.65 -3.74
C SER A 79 -1.96 -4.83 -4.85
N PRO A 80 -2.75 -4.01 -5.54
CA PRO A 80 -2.20 -3.03 -6.46
C PRO A 80 -1.37 -2.00 -5.70
N VAL A 81 -0.33 -1.49 -6.35
CA VAL A 81 0.54 -0.47 -5.80
C VAL A 81 0.88 0.58 -6.85
N VAL A 82 1.07 1.80 -6.40
CA VAL A 82 1.63 2.88 -7.20
C VAL A 82 3.14 2.82 -7.08
N LEU A 83 3.83 2.86 -8.21
CA LEU A 83 5.29 2.94 -8.25
C LEU A 83 5.70 4.40 -8.10
N GLY A 84 6.11 4.77 -6.90
CA GLY A 84 6.45 6.15 -6.56
C GLY A 84 7.71 6.63 -7.25
N GLU A 85 7.80 7.93 -7.43
CA GLU A 85 8.94 8.61 -8.04
C GLU A 85 9.33 9.82 -7.22
N GLY A 86 10.52 10.34 -7.49
CA GLY A 86 10.99 11.53 -6.80
C GLY A 86 11.01 11.34 -5.30
N GLY A 87 10.35 12.23 -4.57
CA GLY A 87 10.26 12.19 -3.12
C GLY A 87 9.01 11.50 -2.58
N ASP A 88 8.34 10.67 -3.39
CA ASP A 88 7.15 9.97 -2.92
C ASP A 88 7.49 9.05 -1.74
N GLU A 89 6.69 9.13 -0.69
CA GLU A 89 6.88 8.34 0.51
C GLU A 89 6.13 7.02 0.46
N ALA A 90 6.51 6.10 1.36
CA ALA A 90 5.79 4.85 1.53
C ALA A 90 4.47 5.12 2.25
N LEU A 91 3.36 5.02 1.52
CA LEU A 91 2.02 5.24 2.04
C LEU A 91 1.21 3.96 1.89
N LEU A 92 0.51 3.58 2.96
CA LEU A 92 -0.39 2.43 2.95
C LEU A 92 -1.80 2.95 2.72
N GLY A 93 -2.36 2.63 1.55
CA GLY A 93 -3.65 3.15 1.14
C GLY A 93 -4.81 2.23 1.49
N ALA A 94 -6.03 2.71 1.22
CA ALA A 94 -7.27 2.05 1.60
C ALA A 94 -7.41 0.67 0.96
N VAL A 95 -7.07 0.54 -0.32
CA VAL A 95 -7.22 -0.74 -1.03
C VAL A 95 -6.37 -1.84 -0.39
N THR A 96 -5.13 -1.53 -0.03
CA THR A 96 -4.26 -2.51 0.64
C THR A 96 -4.77 -2.83 2.04
N LEU A 97 -5.20 -1.81 2.80
CA LEU A 97 -5.78 -2.03 4.12
C LEU A 97 -6.97 -3.00 4.04
N GLU A 98 -7.91 -2.71 3.14
CA GLU A 98 -9.09 -3.57 2.98
C GLU A 98 -8.72 -4.97 2.50
N THR A 99 -7.77 -5.07 1.57
CA THR A 99 -7.29 -6.36 1.07
C THR A 99 -6.69 -7.20 2.19
N LEU A 100 -5.97 -6.56 3.11
CA LEU A 100 -5.42 -7.23 4.29
C LEU A 100 -6.47 -7.44 5.39
N GLY A 101 -7.69 -6.97 5.20
CA GLY A 101 -8.74 -7.08 6.21
C GLY A 101 -8.46 -6.21 7.42
N LEU A 102 -7.89 -5.03 7.21
CA LEU A 102 -7.48 -4.13 8.28
C LEU A 102 -8.22 -2.81 8.20
N VAL A 103 -8.38 -2.16 9.33
CA VAL A 103 -8.94 -0.82 9.44
C VAL A 103 -8.09 0.00 10.40
N LEU A 104 -7.94 1.28 10.08
CA LEU A 104 -7.28 2.21 10.98
C LEU A 104 -8.29 2.73 11.98
N ASN A 105 -8.03 2.53 13.27
CA ASN A 105 -8.82 3.12 14.33
C ASN A 105 -8.29 4.54 14.58
N PRO A 106 -9.07 5.59 14.27
CA PRO A 106 -8.57 6.96 14.39
C PRO A 106 -8.37 7.40 15.84
N LEU A 107 -9.04 6.77 16.80
CA LEU A 107 -8.91 7.13 18.21
C LEU A 107 -7.66 6.54 18.83
N SER A 108 -7.43 5.23 18.64
CA SER A 108 -6.24 4.56 19.17
C SER A 108 -5.04 4.68 18.25
N ARG A 109 -5.26 5.08 16.99
CA ARG A 109 -4.23 5.16 15.94
C ARG A 109 -3.58 3.81 15.68
N GLU A 110 -4.34 2.76 15.88
CA GLU A 110 -3.90 1.40 15.64
C GLU A 110 -4.55 0.85 14.40
N VAL A 111 -3.83 -0.02 13.71
CA VAL A 111 -4.39 -0.81 12.63
C VAL A 111 -4.93 -2.09 13.25
N LEU A 112 -6.22 -2.33 13.07
CA LEU A 112 -6.94 -3.43 13.70
C LEU A 112 -7.59 -4.31 12.64
N PRO A 113 -7.86 -5.59 12.97
CA PRO A 113 -8.63 -6.44 12.08
C PRO A 113 -10.00 -5.84 11.79
N MET A 114 -10.38 -5.84 10.52
CA MET A 114 -11.67 -5.36 10.10
C MET A 114 -12.73 -6.43 10.37
N ARG A 115 -13.91 -6.01 10.82
CA ARG A 115 -15.05 -6.90 10.95
C ARG A 115 -15.72 -7.00 9.58
N LEU A 116 -15.69 -8.20 9.01
CA LEU A 116 -16.22 -8.42 7.68
C LEU A 116 -17.58 -9.11 7.76
N THR A 117 -18.50 -8.67 6.92
CA THR A 117 -19.84 -9.25 6.83
C THR A 117 -20.11 -9.62 5.38
N LEU A 118 -20.59 -10.84 5.18
CA LEU A 118 -21.02 -11.28 3.86
C LEU A 118 -22.53 -11.24 3.78
N ALA A 119 -23.05 -10.71 2.67
CA ALA A 119 -24.49 -10.75 2.41
C ALA A 119 -24.88 -12.18 2.06
N ARG A 120 -25.99 -12.65 2.63
CA ARG A 120 -26.53 -13.99 2.38
C ARG A 120 -28.00 -13.89 2.08
N ARG A 121 -28.45 -14.82 1.25
CA ARG A 121 -29.86 -14.94 0.92
C ARG A 121 -30.39 -16.29 1.33
#